data_04d3ce645143cba4c453426604197c81
#
_entry.id   04d3ce645143cba4c453426604197c81
#
_cell.length_a   1.000
_cell.length_b   1.000
_cell.length_c   1.000
_cell.angle_alpha   90.00
_cell.angle_beta   90.00
_cell.angle_gamma   90.00
#
_symmetry.space_group_name_H-M   'P 1'
#
loop_
_entity.id
_entity.type
_entity.pdbx_description
1 polymer ?
#
loop_
_entity_poly.entity_id
_entity_poly.type
_entity_poly.pdbx_seq_one_letter_code
_entity_poly.pdbx_strand_id
1 'polypeptide(L)'
;HTPHNPPTELFDKYIKLAPNEAVAKYWAMCEWFDKTVGDLMNYLKKNSLEENTLIVYTADNGWIQSNKQNRYAPRSKRAPHEGGIRTPIMFKLPKVIEPEMNTSTLVSNIDLVPTVLDFLNITGEKLSGISIMEKDKLNARETLFVECYHHDILNIEHPTETVLYKVALNKKWKLMLPNTKMVVREFTLPDEQYY
;
A
#
# COMPACT_ATOMS: atom_id res chain seq x y z
N HIS A 1 -7.76 -8.95 4.49
CA HIS A 1 -7.26 -10.10 5.22
C HIS A 1 -7.99 -11.38 4.84
N THR A 2 -7.30 -12.50 4.86
CA THR A 2 -7.90 -13.81 4.72
C THR A 2 -8.28 -14.38 6.10
N PRO A 3 -9.37 -15.20 6.18
CA PRO A 3 -10.24 -15.61 5.07
C PRO A 3 -11.13 -14.47 4.58
N HIS A 4 -11.38 -14.42 3.27
CA HIS A 4 -12.38 -13.52 2.70
C HIS A 4 -13.78 -14.05 3.02
N ASN A 5 -14.53 -13.27 3.79
CA ASN A 5 -15.87 -13.66 4.27
C ASN A 5 -16.88 -12.51 4.05
N PRO A 6 -17.20 -12.21 2.78
CA PRO A 6 -18.12 -11.12 2.44
C PRO A 6 -19.57 -11.46 2.80
N PRO A 7 -20.46 -10.46 2.86
CA PRO A 7 -21.90 -10.68 2.89
C PRO A 7 -22.36 -11.52 1.70
N THR A 8 -23.32 -12.43 1.94
CA THR A 8 -23.80 -13.40 0.93
C THR A 8 -24.29 -12.70 -0.33
N GLU A 9 -25.06 -11.62 -0.20
CA GLU A 9 -25.60 -10.89 -1.36
C GLU A 9 -24.51 -10.34 -2.29
N LEU A 10 -23.38 -9.88 -1.74
CA LEU A 10 -22.25 -9.40 -2.52
C LEU A 10 -21.50 -10.58 -3.15
N PHE A 11 -21.35 -11.66 -2.42
CA PHE A 11 -20.77 -12.87 -2.98
C PHE A 11 -21.59 -13.41 -4.15
N ASP A 12 -22.92 -13.50 -4.03
CA ASP A 12 -23.83 -13.97 -5.07
C ASP A 12 -23.81 -13.09 -6.33
N LYS A 13 -23.53 -11.80 -6.17
CA LYS A 13 -23.29 -10.89 -7.28
C LYS A 13 -22.00 -11.27 -8.04
N TYR A 14 -20.90 -11.44 -7.32
CA TYR A 14 -19.60 -11.60 -7.93
C TYR A 14 -19.26 -13.01 -8.38
N ILE A 15 -19.87 -14.05 -7.80
CA ILE A 15 -19.63 -15.44 -8.22
C ILE A 15 -20.04 -15.70 -9.69
N LYS A 16 -20.95 -14.91 -10.21
CA LYS A 16 -21.42 -14.95 -11.60
C LYS A 16 -20.47 -14.26 -12.59
N LEU A 17 -19.57 -13.41 -12.10
CA LEU A 17 -18.70 -12.55 -12.90
C LEU A 17 -17.23 -12.96 -12.80
N ALA A 18 -16.84 -13.51 -11.66
CA ALA A 18 -15.46 -13.84 -11.36
C ALA A 18 -15.04 -15.19 -11.97
N PRO A 19 -13.75 -15.38 -12.27
CA PRO A 19 -13.25 -16.63 -12.82
C PRO A 19 -13.33 -17.81 -11.84
N ASN A 20 -13.46 -17.54 -10.54
CA ASN A 20 -13.62 -18.56 -9.49
C ASN A 20 -14.08 -17.92 -8.16
N GLU A 21 -14.40 -18.79 -7.21
CA GLU A 21 -14.91 -18.40 -5.88
C GLU A 21 -13.94 -17.50 -5.09
N ALA A 22 -12.64 -17.77 -5.14
CA ALA A 22 -11.66 -16.98 -4.38
C ALA A 22 -11.59 -15.54 -4.87
N VAL A 23 -11.66 -15.34 -6.19
CA VAL A 23 -11.71 -13.99 -6.79
C VAL A 23 -13.05 -13.32 -6.51
N ALA A 24 -14.16 -14.08 -6.59
CA ALA A 24 -15.48 -13.55 -6.27
C ALA A 24 -15.56 -13.03 -4.83
N LYS A 25 -15.05 -13.79 -3.87
CA LYS A 25 -14.98 -13.37 -2.48
C LYS A 25 -14.12 -12.11 -2.30
N TYR A 26 -13.00 -12.04 -2.97
CA TYR A 26 -12.13 -10.85 -2.91
C TYR A 26 -12.83 -9.61 -3.47
N TRP A 27 -13.45 -9.69 -4.64
CA TRP A 27 -14.20 -8.57 -5.23
C TRP A 27 -15.37 -8.13 -4.35
N ALA A 28 -16.10 -9.09 -3.78
CA ALA A 28 -17.17 -8.81 -2.84
C ALA A 28 -16.68 -8.09 -1.56
N MET A 29 -15.49 -8.46 -1.05
CA MET A 29 -14.85 -7.75 0.07
C MET A 29 -14.46 -6.33 -0.31
N CYS A 30 -13.97 -6.10 -1.54
CA CYS A 30 -13.63 -4.77 -2.02
C CYS A 30 -14.88 -3.87 -2.09
N GLU A 31 -15.99 -4.37 -2.64
CA GLU A 31 -17.25 -3.60 -2.67
C GLU A 31 -17.79 -3.34 -1.26
N TRP A 32 -17.72 -4.32 -0.37
CA TRP A 32 -18.15 -4.13 1.01
C TRP A 32 -17.31 -3.05 1.73
N PHE A 33 -16.01 -3.07 1.52
CA PHE A 33 -15.13 -2.04 2.05
C PHE A 33 -15.48 -0.65 1.47
N ASP A 34 -15.69 -0.55 0.17
CA ASP A 34 -16.06 0.71 -0.49
C ASP A 34 -17.38 1.28 0.07
N LYS A 35 -18.40 0.44 0.27
CA LYS A 35 -19.64 0.82 0.95
C LYS A 35 -19.40 1.36 2.36
N THR A 36 -18.54 0.68 3.13
CA THR A 36 -18.19 1.09 4.50
C THR A 36 -17.50 2.45 4.53
N VAL A 37 -16.60 2.69 3.58
CA VAL A 37 -15.96 4.02 3.42
C VAL A 37 -17.02 5.06 3.03
N GLY A 38 -17.95 4.72 2.11
CA GLY A 38 -19.05 5.58 1.74
C GLY A 38 -19.92 5.99 2.93
N ASP A 39 -20.23 5.05 3.81
CA ASP A 39 -21.01 5.31 5.04
C ASP A 39 -20.26 6.25 5.99
N LEU A 40 -18.95 6.06 6.16
CA LEU A 40 -18.10 6.95 6.95
C LEU A 40 -18.10 8.37 6.36
N MET A 41 -17.95 8.50 5.05
CA MET A 41 -17.96 9.80 4.37
C MET A 41 -19.32 10.52 4.55
N ASN A 42 -20.41 9.78 4.42
CA ASN A 42 -21.75 10.30 4.65
C ASN A 42 -21.96 10.74 6.10
N TYR A 43 -21.42 9.98 7.06
CA TYR A 43 -21.46 10.34 8.48
C TYR A 43 -20.74 11.67 8.74
N LEU A 44 -19.51 11.84 8.23
CA LEU A 44 -18.74 13.08 8.38
C LEU A 44 -19.50 14.27 7.80
N LYS A 45 -20.05 14.10 6.60
CA LYS A 45 -20.84 15.15 5.93
C LYS A 45 -22.10 15.52 6.72
N LYS A 46 -22.88 14.52 7.17
CA LYS A 46 -24.12 14.71 7.93
C LYS A 46 -23.88 15.44 9.26
N ASN A 47 -22.72 15.24 9.86
CA ASN A 47 -22.35 15.87 11.14
C ASN A 47 -21.53 17.15 10.97
N SER A 48 -21.38 17.66 9.75
CA SER A 48 -20.58 18.87 9.45
C SER A 48 -19.11 18.75 9.87
N LEU A 49 -18.55 17.55 9.85
CA LEU A 49 -17.17 17.25 10.21
C LEU A 49 -16.24 17.18 8.97
N GLU A 50 -16.80 17.03 7.77
CA GLU A 50 -16.05 16.77 6.54
C GLU A 50 -14.98 17.83 6.25
N GLU A 51 -15.28 19.11 6.46
CA GLU A 51 -14.39 20.21 6.15
C GLU A 51 -13.21 20.36 7.13
N ASN A 52 -13.33 19.77 8.32
CA ASN A 52 -12.29 19.81 9.36
C ASN A 52 -11.73 18.42 9.68
N THR A 53 -11.84 17.46 8.75
CA THR A 53 -11.31 16.11 8.92
C THR A 53 -10.40 15.77 7.75
N LEU A 54 -9.10 15.65 8.03
CA LEU A 54 -8.17 15.06 7.06
C LEU A 54 -8.40 13.57 6.97
N ILE A 55 -8.76 13.10 5.79
CA ILE A 55 -8.91 11.68 5.49
C ILE A 55 -7.68 11.21 4.74
N VAL A 56 -7.04 10.17 5.26
CA VAL A 56 -5.90 9.51 4.64
C VAL A 56 -6.26 8.06 4.36
N TYR A 57 -6.17 7.66 3.10
CA TYR A 57 -6.34 6.28 2.69
C TYR A 57 -5.03 5.72 2.15
N THR A 58 -4.61 4.59 2.69
CA THR A 58 -3.48 3.82 2.20
C THR A 58 -3.68 2.34 2.50
N ALA A 59 -2.85 1.49 1.92
CA ALA A 59 -2.79 0.07 2.24
C ALA A 59 -1.40 -0.28 2.79
N ASP A 60 -1.35 -1.24 3.71
CA ASP A 60 -0.12 -1.73 4.35
C ASP A 60 0.82 -2.42 3.35
N ASN A 61 0.25 -3.07 2.34
CA ASN A 61 0.96 -3.74 1.25
C ASN A 61 0.06 -3.89 0.03
N GLY A 62 0.66 -4.20 -1.11
CA GLY A 62 -0.08 -4.58 -2.29
C GLY A 62 -0.69 -5.98 -2.17
N TRP A 63 -1.72 -6.24 -2.97
CA TRP A 63 -2.42 -7.51 -3.03
C TRP A 63 -2.89 -7.79 -4.45
N ILE A 64 -2.50 -8.96 -4.97
CA ILE A 64 -3.09 -9.54 -6.17
C ILE A 64 -3.76 -10.85 -5.74
N GLN A 65 -5.07 -10.96 -5.92
CA GLN A 65 -5.79 -12.19 -5.57
C GLN A 65 -5.36 -13.33 -6.50
N SER A 66 -4.95 -14.45 -5.92
CA SER A 66 -4.67 -15.66 -6.71
C SER A 66 -5.96 -16.19 -7.32
N ASN A 67 -5.87 -16.60 -8.59
CA ASN A 67 -6.95 -17.28 -9.28
C ASN A 67 -6.96 -18.80 -9.05
N LYS A 68 -5.98 -19.33 -8.31
CA LYS A 68 -5.85 -20.77 -8.01
C LYS A 68 -6.10 -21.12 -6.55
N GLN A 69 -5.95 -20.17 -5.65
CA GLN A 69 -5.97 -20.38 -4.21
C GLN A 69 -6.62 -19.18 -3.50
N ASN A 70 -7.19 -19.41 -2.33
CA ASN A 70 -7.75 -18.35 -1.49
C ASN A 70 -6.64 -17.58 -0.73
N ARG A 71 -5.67 -17.05 -1.47
CA ARG A 71 -4.56 -16.23 -0.97
C ARG A 71 -4.04 -15.31 -2.07
N TYR A 72 -3.01 -14.54 -1.77
CA TYR A 72 -2.34 -13.68 -2.74
C TYR A 72 -1.54 -14.47 -3.77
N ALA A 73 -1.45 -13.93 -4.99
CA ALA A 73 -0.64 -14.44 -6.07
C ALA A 73 0.87 -14.20 -5.81
N PRO A 74 1.78 -14.90 -6.49
CA PRO A 74 3.20 -14.57 -6.52
C PRO A 74 3.44 -13.12 -6.95
N ARG A 75 4.57 -12.53 -6.55
CA ARG A 75 4.96 -11.12 -6.84
C ARG A 75 3.98 -10.07 -6.30
N SER A 76 3.21 -10.41 -5.28
CA SER A 76 2.22 -9.61 -4.61
C SER A 76 2.63 -9.39 -3.16
N LYS A 77 1.72 -9.54 -2.19
CA LYS A 77 2.03 -9.42 -0.76
C LYS A 77 3.33 -10.16 -0.39
N ARG A 78 4.17 -9.56 0.46
CA ARG A 78 5.48 -10.08 0.93
C ARG A 78 6.57 -10.11 -0.16
N ALA A 79 6.36 -9.48 -1.31
CA ALA A 79 7.35 -9.43 -2.38
C ALA A 79 7.75 -7.99 -2.71
N PRO A 80 9.02 -7.75 -3.11
CA PRO A 80 9.51 -6.41 -3.47
C PRO A 80 9.03 -5.93 -4.85
N HIS A 81 8.16 -6.69 -5.50
CA HIS A 81 7.58 -6.37 -6.81
C HIS A 81 6.47 -5.32 -6.70
N GLU A 82 6.09 -4.72 -7.83
CA GLU A 82 5.02 -3.71 -7.88
C GLU A 82 3.73 -4.18 -7.20
N GLY A 83 3.32 -5.43 -7.44
CA GLY A 83 2.13 -6.00 -6.81
C GLY A 83 2.22 -6.12 -5.28
N GLY A 84 3.41 -6.01 -4.70
CA GLY A 84 3.62 -6.07 -3.25
C GLY A 84 3.84 -4.70 -2.60
N ILE A 85 4.50 -3.77 -3.29
CA ILE A 85 4.92 -2.49 -2.69
C ILE A 85 4.18 -1.27 -3.24
N ARG A 86 3.55 -1.36 -4.41
CA ARG A 86 2.80 -0.25 -4.98
C ARG A 86 1.37 -0.24 -4.42
N THR A 87 1.10 0.70 -3.53
CA THR A 87 -0.18 0.88 -2.86
C THR A 87 -0.74 2.28 -3.11
N PRO A 88 -2.06 2.46 -3.03
CA PRO A 88 -2.63 3.79 -3.10
C PRO A 88 -2.22 4.62 -1.88
N ILE A 89 -1.99 5.92 -2.10
CA ILE A 89 -1.91 6.94 -1.05
C ILE A 89 -2.84 8.07 -1.49
N MET A 90 -3.91 8.30 -0.74
CA MET A 90 -4.90 9.31 -1.05
C MET A 90 -5.12 10.21 0.17
N PHE A 91 -5.25 11.50 -0.07
CA PHE A 91 -5.56 12.50 0.95
C PHE A 91 -6.81 13.26 0.53
N LYS A 92 -7.68 13.53 1.49
CA LYS A 92 -8.83 14.40 1.29
C LYS A 92 -8.98 15.35 2.48
N LEU A 93 -8.95 16.63 2.19
CA LEU A 93 -9.37 17.71 3.10
C LEU A 93 -10.00 18.80 2.23
N PRO A 94 -11.35 18.91 2.20
CA PRO A 94 -12.03 19.89 1.36
C PRO A 94 -11.53 21.30 1.58
N LYS A 95 -11.49 22.10 0.51
CA LYS A 95 -11.01 23.50 0.51
C LYS A 95 -9.51 23.69 0.77
N VAL A 96 -8.78 22.64 1.13
CA VAL A 96 -7.34 22.68 1.39
C VAL A 96 -6.56 21.86 0.36
N ILE A 97 -7.08 20.68 0.03
CA ILE A 97 -6.49 19.79 -0.98
C ILE A 97 -7.37 19.82 -2.21
N GLU A 98 -6.84 20.34 -3.31
CA GLU A 98 -7.53 20.28 -4.61
C GLU A 98 -7.53 18.84 -5.15
N PRO A 99 -8.64 18.38 -5.76
CA PRO A 99 -8.70 17.07 -6.37
C PRO A 99 -7.68 16.91 -7.50
N GLU A 100 -6.79 15.94 -7.37
CA GLU A 100 -5.73 15.66 -8.34
C GLU A 100 -5.50 14.14 -8.43
N MET A 101 -5.24 13.62 -9.64
CA MET A 101 -4.70 12.30 -9.88
C MET A 101 -3.22 12.43 -10.25
N ASN A 102 -2.34 12.33 -9.26
CA ASN A 102 -0.90 12.39 -9.49
C ASN A 102 -0.33 10.99 -9.72
N THR A 103 0.17 10.73 -10.91
CA THR A 103 0.75 9.44 -11.33
C THR A 103 2.25 9.50 -11.60
N SER A 104 2.88 10.66 -11.39
CA SER A 104 4.26 10.91 -11.78
C SER A 104 5.21 11.20 -10.62
N THR A 105 4.70 11.65 -9.49
CA THR A 105 5.50 11.97 -8.31
C THR A 105 5.79 10.71 -7.50
N LEU A 106 7.04 10.53 -7.11
CA LEU A 106 7.44 9.44 -6.24
C LEU A 106 7.05 9.75 -4.80
N VAL A 107 6.15 8.94 -4.24
CA VAL A 107 5.69 9.03 -2.85
C VAL A 107 5.85 7.69 -2.14
N SER A 108 5.96 7.71 -0.83
CA SER A 108 6.14 6.53 0.01
C SER A 108 5.36 6.66 1.32
N ASN A 109 5.14 5.55 2.01
CA ASN A 109 4.47 5.54 3.32
C ASN A 109 5.21 6.39 4.37
N ILE A 110 6.52 6.61 4.25
CA ILE A 110 7.28 7.49 5.13
C ILE A 110 6.82 8.96 5.02
N ASP A 111 6.13 9.33 3.95
CA ASP A 111 5.62 10.68 3.70
C ASP A 111 4.30 10.96 4.45
N LEU A 112 3.65 9.91 4.98
CA LEU A 112 2.36 10.05 5.67
C LEU A 112 2.50 10.88 6.95
N VAL A 113 3.45 10.53 7.82
CA VAL A 113 3.62 11.21 9.11
C VAL A 113 4.00 12.67 8.93
N PRO A 114 5.04 13.06 8.14
CA PRO A 114 5.34 14.47 7.92
C PRO A 114 4.16 15.24 7.32
N THR A 115 3.37 14.62 6.44
CA THR A 115 2.17 15.23 5.88
C THR A 115 1.12 15.54 6.96
N VAL A 116 0.83 14.57 7.83
CA VAL A 116 -0.16 14.75 8.91
C VAL A 116 0.32 15.84 9.89
N LEU A 117 1.60 15.83 10.28
CA LEU A 117 2.17 16.84 11.17
C LEU A 117 2.09 18.23 10.55
N ASP A 118 2.35 18.35 9.26
CA ASP A 118 2.26 19.61 8.52
C ASP A 118 0.83 20.18 8.54
N PHE A 119 -0.19 19.34 8.27
CA PHE A 119 -1.59 19.73 8.40
C PHE A 119 -1.99 20.15 9.83
N LEU A 120 -1.36 19.58 10.84
CA LEU A 120 -1.59 19.92 12.24
C LEU A 120 -0.75 21.12 12.72
N ASN A 121 0.09 21.69 11.86
CA ASN A 121 1.07 22.74 12.21
C ASN A 121 2.02 22.33 13.35
N ILE A 122 2.37 21.03 13.41
CA ILE A 122 3.33 20.49 14.37
C ILE A 122 4.71 20.48 13.72
N THR A 123 5.66 21.17 14.31
CA THR A 123 7.03 21.31 13.83
C THR A 123 8.03 20.74 14.83
N GLY A 124 9.27 20.48 14.39
CA GLY A 124 10.38 20.15 15.26
C GLY A 124 10.92 18.73 15.10
N GLU A 125 10.19 17.82 14.49
CA GLU A 125 10.68 16.46 14.25
C GLU A 125 11.38 16.34 12.88
N LYS A 126 12.61 15.80 12.90
CA LYS A 126 13.34 15.49 11.67
C LYS A 126 12.93 14.10 11.19
N LEU A 127 12.04 14.05 10.21
CA LEU A 127 11.55 12.82 9.59
C LEU A 127 12.24 12.57 8.25
N SER A 128 12.33 11.30 7.86
CA SER A 128 12.93 10.91 6.57
C SER A 128 11.99 11.11 5.39
N GLY A 129 10.67 11.22 5.64
CA GLY A 129 9.67 11.49 4.61
C GLY A 129 9.55 12.98 4.27
N ILE A 130 8.79 13.26 3.22
CA ILE A 130 8.50 14.60 2.72
C ILE A 130 6.98 14.80 2.75
N SER A 131 6.51 15.91 3.34
CA SER A 131 5.08 16.26 3.29
C SER A 131 4.62 16.43 1.84
N ILE A 132 3.39 15.99 1.52
CA ILE A 132 2.79 16.22 0.20
C ILE A 132 2.57 17.74 -0.07
N MET A 133 2.58 18.56 0.96
CA MET A 133 2.47 20.02 0.83
C MET A 133 3.78 20.63 0.33
N GLU A 134 4.91 19.97 0.51
CA GLU A 134 6.23 20.40 0.04
C GLU A 134 6.45 19.91 -1.41
N LYS A 135 5.61 20.36 -2.33
CA LYS A 135 5.57 19.89 -3.73
C LYS A 135 6.93 19.97 -4.44
N ASP A 136 7.70 21.02 -4.21
CA ASP A 136 9.02 21.19 -4.84
C ASP A 136 10.01 20.13 -4.37
N LYS A 137 10.05 19.82 -3.08
CA LYS A 137 10.90 18.77 -2.52
C LYS A 137 10.48 17.38 -3.00
N LEU A 138 9.17 17.13 -3.06
CA LEU A 138 8.64 15.87 -3.59
C LEU A 138 9.01 15.68 -5.07
N ASN A 139 8.85 16.72 -5.87
CA ASN A 139 9.18 16.69 -7.30
C ASN A 139 10.68 16.53 -7.56
N ALA A 140 11.52 17.02 -6.65
CA ALA A 140 12.97 16.82 -6.69
C ALA A 140 13.41 15.41 -6.26
N ARG A 141 12.52 14.59 -5.71
CA ARG A 141 12.84 13.20 -5.34
C ARG A 141 13.09 12.36 -6.58
N GLU A 142 14.30 11.88 -6.76
CA GLU A 142 14.68 11.05 -7.89
C GLU A 142 14.56 9.56 -7.60
N THR A 143 14.71 9.14 -6.35
CA THR A 143 14.77 7.73 -5.97
C THR A 143 14.00 7.47 -4.67
N LEU A 144 13.28 6.35 -4.65
CA LEU A 144 12.73 5.74 -3.44
C LEU A 144 13.52 4.49 -3.07
N PHE A 145 13.69 4.29 -1.77
CA PHE A 145 14.28 3.09 -1.20
C PHE A 145 13.23 2.30 -0.42
N VAL A 146 13.21 0.99 -0.62
CA VAL A 146 12.31 0.07 0.07
C VAL A 146 13.11 -1.11 0.57
N GLU A 147 12.85 -1.54 1.79
CA GLU A 147 13.42 -2.76 2.35
C GLU A 147 12.30 -3.79 2.56
N CYS A 148 12.56 -5.01 2.13
CA CYS A 148 11.67 -6.14 2.33
C CYS A 148 12.30 -7.06 3.37
N TYR A 149 11.61 -7.23 4.49
CA TYR A 149 12.06 -8.07 5.59
C TYR A 149 11.37 -9.43 5.55
N HIS A 150 11.98 -10.42 6.19
CA HIS A 150 11.32 -11.67 6.50
C HIS A 150 10.07 -11.36 7.35
N HIS A 151 8.96 -12.11 7.11
CA HIS A 151 7.69 -11.81 7.77
C HIS A 151 7.77 -11.97 9.29
N ASP A 152 8.47 -13.01 9.72
CA ASP A 152 8.73 -13.25 11.13
C ASP A 152 10.10 -12.62 11.47
N ILE A 153 10.15 -11.84 12.55
CA ILE A 153 11.39 -11.24 13.01
C ILE A 153 12.28 -12.37 13.57
N LEU A 154 13.36 -12.66 12.86
CA LEU A 154 14.29 -13.73 13.25
C LEU A 154 15.25 -13.29 14.36
N ASN A 155 15.57 -12.00 14.41
CA ASN A 155 16.45 -11.40 15.38
C ASN A 155 15.98 -10.00 15.73
N ILE A 156 15.44 -9.83 16.93
CA ILE A 156 14.90 -8.55 17.42
C ILE A 156 16.00 -7.51 17.68
N GLU A 157 17.18 -7.97 18.11
CA GLU A 157 18.30 -7.08 18.43
C GLU A 157 19.03 -6.62 17.18
N HIS A 158 18.98 -7.42 16.12
CA HIS A 158 19.60 -7.13 14.81
C HIS A 158 18.60 -7.29 13.66
N PRO A 159 17.55 -6.44 13.57
CA PRO A 159 16.49 -6.59 12.56
C PRO A 159 17.02 -6.50 11.12
N THR A 160 18.12 -5.81 10.89
CA THR A 160 18.76 -5.71 9.56
C THR A 160 19.27 -7.05 9.02
N GLU A 161 19.50 -8.03 9.89
CA GLU A 161 19.88 -9.40 9.46
C GLU A 161 18.71 -10.12 8.78
N THR A 162 17.50 -9.66 8.98
CA THR A 162 16.28 -10.24 8.42
C THR A 162 15.83 -9.59 7.09
N VAL A 163 16.62 -8.66 6.57
CA VAL A 163 16.36 -8.05 5.26
C VAL A 163 16.54 -9.09 4.16
N LEU A 164 15.50 -9.30 3.37
CA LEU A 164 15.49 -10.19 2.21
C LEU A 164 15.95 -9.47 0.94
N TYR A 165 15.45 -8.26 0.75
CA TYR A 165 15.73 -7.42 -0.41
C TYR A 165 15.90 -5.97 0.00
N LYS A 166 16.84 -5.29 -0.65
CA LYS A 166 16.89 -3.84 -0.73
C LYS A 166 16.48 -3.42 -2.13
N VAL A 167 15.62 -2.44 -2.21
CA VAL A 167 15.08 -1.94 -3.47
C VAL A 167 15.37 -0.47 -3.61
N ALA A 168 15.90 -0.06 -4.75
CA ALA A 168 15.95 1.32 -5.18
C ALA A 168 15.12 1.45 -6.45
N LEU A 169 14.21 2.43 -6.49
CA LEU A 169 13.38 2.65 -7.66
C LEU A 169 13.28 4.14 -8.00
N ASN A 170 13.22 4.43 -9.28
CA ASN A 170 12.91 5.74 -9.82
C ASN A 170 11.79 5.63 -10.86
N LYS A 171 11.54 6.70 -11.63
CA LYS A 171 10.49 6.74 -12.64
C LYS A 171 10.68 5.75 -13.82
N LYS A 172 11.90 5.20 -14.00
CA LYS A 172 12.24 4.33 -15.15
C LYS A 172 12.77 2.97 -14.73
N TRP A 173 13.51 2.90 -13.63
CA TRP A 173 14.28 1.74 -13.25
C TRP A 173 13.96 1.30 -11.82
N LYS A 174 14.04 0.02 -11.60
CA LYS A 174 13.95 -0.62 -10.31
C LYS A 174 15.09 -1.61 -10.15
N LEU A 175 15.92 -1.37 -9.15
CA LEU A 175 16.98 -2.29 -8.74
C LEU A 175 16.51 -3.06 -7.50
N MET A 176 16.59 -4.37 -7.54
CA MET A 176 16.31 -5.25 -6.41
C MET A 176 17.59 -6.03 -6.07
N LEU A 177 18.11 -5.84 -4.87
CA LEU A 177 19.31 -6.52 -4.38
C LEU A 177 18.89 -7.56 -3.34
N PRO A 178 18.99 -8.87 -3.65
CA PRO A 178 18.71 -9.92 -2.70
C PRO A 178 19.82 -10.00 -1.63
N ASN A 179 19.42 -10.36 -0.42
CA ASN A 179 20.38 -10.74 0.61
C ASN A 179 20.77 -12.24 0.44
N THR A 180 21.89 -12.48 -0.20
CA THR A 180 22.36 -13.83 -0.53
C THR A 180 22.75 -14.66 0.69
N LYS A 181 22.86 -14.05 1.89
CA LYS A 181 23.15 -14.77 3.14
C LYS A 181 21.91 -15.41 3.76
N MET A 182 20.73 -14.97 3.34
CA MET A 182 19.47 -15.52 3.83
C MET A 182 19.03 -16.67 2.91
N VAL A 183 19.07 -17.89 3.41
CA VAL A 183 18.43 -19.04 2.76
C VAL A 183 16.92 -18.93 3.02
N VAL A 184 16.20 -18.33 2.10
CA VAL A 184 14.76 -18.12 2.25
C VAL A 184 14.03 -19.34 1.69
N ARG A 185 13.61 -20.24 2.57
CA ARG A 185 12.83 -21.43 2.18
C ARG A 185 11.47 -21.11 1.57
N GLU A 186 10.93 -19.89 1.78
CA GLU A 186 9.61 -19.47 1.28
C GLU A 186 9.63 -18.66 -0.01
N PHE A 187 10.79 -18.17 -0.45
CA PHE A 187 10.95 -17.36 -1.65
C PHE A 187 11.92 -18.02 -2.62
N THR A 188 11.59 -19.19 -3.10
CA THR A 188 12.11 -19.61 -4.40
C THR A 188 11.49 -18.69 -5.44
N LEU A 189 12.23 -17.62 -5.78
CA LEU A 189 11.95 -16.92 -7.03
C LEU A 189 12.17 -17.93 -8.14
N PRO A 190 11.24 -18.12 -9.06
CA PRO A 190 11.55 -18.80 -10.30
C PRO A 190 12.73 -18.07 -10.95
N ASP A 191 13.69 -18.81 -11.47
CA ASP A 191 14.95 -18.28 -12.06
C ASP A 191 14.77 -17.32 -13.26
N GLU A 192 13.55 -16.98 -13.63
CA GLU A 192 13.21 -16.24 -14.85
C GLU A 192 12.55 -14.88 -14.57
N GLN A 193 13.06 -14.06 -13.65
CA GLN A 193 12.37 -12.81 -13.35
C GLN A 193 13.27 -11.56 -13.35
N TYR A 194 14.00 -11.40 -14.42
CA TYR A 194 14.57 -10.12 -14.81
C TYR A 194 13.65 -9.44 -15.82
N TYR A 195 12.98 -8.38 -15.39
CA TYR A 195 12.35 -7.38 -16.26
C TYR A 195 12.73 -6.00 -15.77
#